data_e02d2bc051998d0018f4ec20b30adfce
#
_entry.id   e02d2bc051998d0018f4ec20b30adfce
#
_cell.length_a   1.000
_cell.length_b   1.000
_cell.length_c   1.000
_cell.angle_alpha   90.00
_cell.angle_beta   90.00
_cell.angle_gamma   90.00
#
_symmetry.space_group_name_H-M   'P 1'
#
loop_
_entity.id
_entity.type
_entity.pdbx_description
1 polymer ?
#
loop_
_entity_poly.entity_id
_entity_poly.type
_entity_poly.pdbx_seq_one_letter_code
_entity_poly.pdbx_strand_id
1 'polypeptide(L)'
;MRLALSEEQEPGRNSALLRVPFVRRCALAFDDGVEANAFLVNINVLGVYVAHDEMPRLGQGVRVKFSLPDNDHELSLEGAVIWVNPLQQHPVHSLPPGFGVKFRDVSAEDSRRIERVITEYSARKPAGG
;
A
#
# COMPACT_ATOMS: atom_id res chain seq x y z
N MET A 1 -2.04 -13.36 -27.86
CA MET A 1 -2.06 -12.90 -27.57
C MET A 1 -2.28 -12.15 -26.89
N ARG A 2 -2.11 -11.71 -26.50
CA ARG A 2 -2.19 -10.89 -25.82
C ARG A 2 -3.28 -10.79 -25.25
N LEU A 3 -3.86 -11.40 -25.12
CA LEU A 3 -4.91 -11.45 -24.58
C LEU A 3 -4.98 -10.96 -23.26
N ALA A 4 -3.96 -11.10 -22.57
CA ALA A 4 -3.82 -10.54 -21.29
C ALA A 4 -4.09 -9.10 -21.28
N LEU A 5 -3.81 -8.48 -22.33
CA LEU A 5 -4.03 -7.10 -22.40
C LEU A 5 -5.44 -6.74 -22.22
N SER A 6 -6.30 -7.49 -22.74
CA SER A 6 -7.65 -7.17 -22.69
C SER A 6 -8.17 -7.18 -21.32
N GLU A 7 -7.67 -8.04 -20.52
CA GLU A 7 -8.14 -8.12 -19.22
C GLU A 7 -7.85 -6.93 -18.42
N GLU A 8 -6.77 -6.34 -18.71
CA GLU A 8 -6.37 -5.20 -17.99
C GLU A 8 -7.23 -4.02 -18.25
N GLN A 9 -8.03 -4.09 -19.27
CA GLN A 9 -8.87 -2.99 -19.59
C GLN A 9 -10.15 -2.96 -18.80
N GLU A 10 -10.41 -3.97 -18.03
CA GLU A 10 -11.65 -4.01 -17.30
C GLU A 10 -11.68 -2.94 -16.24
N PRO A 11 -12.67 -2.08 -16.24
CA PRO A 11 -12.68 -0.95 -15.32
C PRO A 11 -12.66 -1.35 -13.85
N GLY A 12 -13.35 -2.39 -13.52
CA GLY A 12 -13.38 -2.79 -12.12
C GLY A 12 -12.04 -3.23 -11.64
N ARG A 13 -11.32 -3.97 -12.44
CA ARG A 13 -10.01 -4.40 -12.06
C ARG A 13 -9.07 -3.25 -11.97
N ASN A 14 -9.15 -2.33 -12.89
CA ASN A 14 -8.27 -1.18 -12.85
C ASN A 14 -8.49 -0.39 -11.60
N SER A 15 -9.72 -0.22 -11.19
CA SER A 15 -9.99 0.53 -9.97
C SER A 15 -9.39 -0.14 -8.78
N ALA A 16 -9.51 -1.45 -8.68
CA ALA A 16 -8.98 -2.16 -7.54
C ALA A 16 -7.47 -2.10 -7.47
N LEU A 17 -6.82 -2.02 -8.62
CA LEU A 17 -5.38 -1.98 -8.65
C LEU A 17 -4.81 -0.57 -8.59
N LEU A 18 -5.67 0.43 -8.68
CA LEU A 18 -5.17 1.79 -8.57
C LEU A 18 -4.60 2.04 -7.20
N ARG A 19 -3.53 2.78 -7.17
CA ARG A 19 -2.92 3.18 -5.92
C ARG A 19 -3.45 4.55 -5.58
N VAL A 20 -4.07 4.66 -4.42
CA VAL A 20 -4.66 5.93 -4.02
C VAL A 20 -3.90 6.50 -2.84
N PRO A 21 -3.89 7.83 -2.68
CA PRO A 21 -3.26 8.44 -1.52
C PRO A 21 -3.94 7.95 -0.26
N PHE A 22 -3.13 7.66 0.74
CA PHE A 22 -3.68 7.15 1.99
C PHE A 22 -2.65 7.42 3.06
N VAL A 23 -2.72 8.60 3.68
CA VAL A 23 -1.70 9.02 4.64
C VAL A 23 -2.20 8.71 6.03
N ARG A 24 -1.52 7.79 6.69
CA ARG A 24 -1.88 7.36 8.03
C ARG A 24 -0.66 6.87 8.76
N ARG A 25 -0.68 7.01 10.06
CA ARG A 25 0.36 6.42 10.86
C ARG A 25 0.28 4.92 10.78
N CYS A 26 1.40 4.27 10.85
CA CYS A 26 1.44 2.83 10.89
C CYS A 26 2.54 2.36 11.82
N ALA A 27 2.37 1.14 12.31
CA ALA A 27 3.40 0.50 13.11
C ALA A 27 3.97 -0.64 12.29
N LEU A 28 5.28 -0.77 12.31
CA LEU A 28 5.98 -1.79 11.55
C LEU A 28 6.65 -2.75 12.50
N ALA A 29 6.58 -4.03 12.18
CA ALA A 29 7.31 -5.04 12.92
C ALA A 29 8.01 -5.90 11.89
N PHE A 30 9.33 -5.79 11.83
CA PHE A 30 10.12 -6.53 10.86
C PHE A 30 10.43 -7.93 11.38
N ASP A 31 10.74 -8.82 10.45
CA ASP A 31 10.97 -10.21 10.81
C ASP A 31 12.25 -10.42 11.61
N ASP A 32 13.11 -9.43 11.72
CA ASP A 32 14.29 -9.51 12.57
C ASP A 32 14.02 -8.97 13.97
N GLY A 33 12.78 -8.64 14.28
CA GLY A 33 12.40 -8.17 15.60
C GLY A 33 12.43 -6.68 15.79
N VAL A 34 12.87 -5.94 14.80
CA VAL A 34 12.91 -4.49 14.90
C VAL A 34 11.50 -3.94 14.69
N GLU A 35 11.14 -2.95 15.50
CA GLU A 35 9.85 -2.29 15.38
C GLU A 35 10.06 -0.81 15.12
N ALA A 36 9.15 -0.21 14.42
CA ALA A 36 9.26 1.20 14.09
C ALA A 36 7.89 1.79 13.83
N ASN A 37 7.80 3.10 13.95
CA ASN A 37 6.60 3.82 13.56
C ASN A 37 6.90 4.57 12.28
N ALA A 38 5.92 4.64 11.42
CA ALA A 38 6.12 5.26 10.12
C ALA A 38 4.78 5.79 9.63
N PHE A 39 4.73 6.20 8.36
CA PHE A 39 3.51 6.67 7.76
C PHE A 39 3.29 5.94 6.45
N LEU A 40 2.05 5.57 6.20
CA LEU A 40 1.66 5.12 4.88
C LEU A 40 1.46 6.34 4.00
N VAL A 41 1.79 6.20 2.74
CA VAL A 41 1.65 7.27 1.78
C VAL A 41 0.56 6.95 0.78
N ASN A 42 0.52 5.71 0.32
CA ASN A 42 -0.52 5.28 -0.61
C ASN A 42 -0.78 3.80 -0.44
N ILE A 43 -1.88 3.34 -0.98
CA ILE A 43 -2.31 1.97 -0.81
C ILE A 43 -3.04 1.47 -2.05
N ASN A 44 -2.91 0.18 -2.32
CA ASN A 44 -3.85 -0.50 -3.20
C ASN A 44 -4.09 -1.88 -2.61
N VAL A 45 -4.86 -2.73 -3.29
CA VAL A 45 -5.21 -4.03 -2.69
C VAL A 45 -4.01 -4.95 -2.57
N LEU A 46 -2.93 -4.67 -3.27
CA LEU A 46 -1.75 -5.51 -3.24
C LEU A 46 -0.70 -5.05 -2.23
N GLY A 47 -0.73 -3.80 -1.84
CA GLY A 47 0.31 -3.33 -0.93
C GLY A 47 0.24 -1.87 -0.60
N VAL A 48 1.27 -1.40 0.07
CA VAL A 48 1.37 -0.01 0.53
C VAL A 48 2.77 0.52 0.27
N TYR A 49 2.87 1.83 0.18
CA TYR A 49 4.17 2.50 0.21
C TYR A 49 4.32 3.16 1.59
N VAL A 50 5.43 2.91 2.22
CA VAL A 50 5.69 3.36 3.59
C VAL A 50 6.80 4.38 3.58
N ALA A 51 6.55 5.54 4.17
CA ALA A 51 7.57 6.58 4.30
C ALA A 51 8.39 6.31 5.55
N HIS A 52 9.69 6.15 5.37
CA HIS A 52 10.59 5.85 6.46
C HIS A 52 12.02 6.18 6.02
N ASP A 53 12.83 6.64 6.93
CA ASP A 53 14.19 7.03 6.58
C ASP A 53 15.14 5.86 6.43
N GLU A 54 14.90 4.81 7.19
CA GLU A 54 15.78 3.65 7.12
C GLU A 54 15.22 2.64 6.16
N MET A 55 16.08 2.10 5.31
CA MET A 55 15.64 1.18 4.29
C MET A 55 15.82 -0.26 4.75
N PRO A 56 14.77 -1.06 4.68
CA PRO A 56 14.92 -2.49 4.94
C PRO A 56 15.53 -3.18 3.74
N ARG A 57 15.80 -4.46 3.88
CA ARG A 57 16.33 -5.23 2.76
C ARG A 57 15.19 -5.67 1.86
N LEU A 58 15.47 -5.75 0.59
CA LEU A 58 14.49 -6.31 -0.34
C LEU A 58 14.17 -7.74 0.09
N GLY A 59 12.91 -8.07 0.08
CA GLY A 59 12.46 -9.40 0.48
C GLY A 59 12.22 -9.55 1.96
N GLN A 60 12.58 -8.55 2.75
CA GLN A 60 12.43 -8.65 4.19
C GLN A 60 10.95 -8.69 4.57
N GLY A 61 10.59 -9.55 5.50
CA GLY A 61 9.22 -9.64 5.98
C GLY A 61 8.90 -8.52 6.92
N VAL A 62 7.70 -8.00 6.84
CA VAL A 62 7.28 -6.93 7.72
C VAL A 62 5.77 -7.03 7.93
N ARG A 63 5.35 -6.77 9.16
CA ARG A 63 3.94 -6.67 9.47
C ARG A 63 3.61 -5.19 9.59
N VAL A 64 2.57 -4.77 8.90
CA VAL A 64 2.16 -3.37 8.88
C VAL A 64 0.82 -3.26 9.56
N LYS A 65 0.74 -2.40 10.55
CA LYS A 65 -0.47 -2.22 11.32
C LYS A 65 -0.96 -0.79 11.16
N PHE A 66 -2.19 -0.63 10.77
CA PHE A 66 -2.76 0.69 10.57
C PHE A 66 -4.28 0.62 10.66
N SER A 67 -4.93 1.76 10.81
CA SER A 67 -6.39 1.77 10.92
C SER A 67 -7.00 2.33 9.65
N LEU A 68 -8.19 1.87 9.36
CA LEU A 68 -8.96 2.36 8.22
C LEU A 68 -9.89 3.47 8.67
N PRO A 69 -10.27 4.35 7.75
CA PRO A 69 -11.14 5.47 8.13
C PRO A 69 -12.53 5.06 8.59
N ASP A 70 -13.02 3.94 8.11
CA ASP A 70 -14.34 3.54 8.53
C ASP A 70 -14.24 2.85 9.87
N ASN A 71 -14.81 3.43 10.89
CA ASN A 71 -14.82 2.87 12.23
C ASN A 71 -13.44 2.68 12.83
N ASP A 72 -12.43 3.27 12.25
CA ASP A 72 -11.06 3.11 12.75
C ASP A 72 -10.69 1.65 12.92
N HIS A 73 -11.19 0.81 12.05
CA HIS A 73 -10.87 -0.61 12.12
C HIS A 73 -9.38 -0.83 11.86
N GLU A 74 -8.73 -1.53 12.76
CA GLU A 74 -7.31 -1.75 12.65
C GLU A 74 -7.01 -2.99 11.83
N LEU A 75 -6.09 -2.87 10.90
CA LEU A 75 -5.61 -4.01 10.13
C LEU A 75 -4.18 -4.30 10.52
N SER A 76 -3.83 -5.57 10.50
CA SER A 76 -2.47 -6.00 10.76
C SER A 76 -2.12 -6.98 9.65
N LEU A 77 -1.33 -6.53 8.70
CA LEU A 77 -1.10 -7.29 7.49
C LEU A 77 0.36 -7.64 7.33
N GLU A 78 0.62 -8.85 6.90
CA GLU A 78 1.97 -9.28 6.63
C GLU A 78 2.33 -9.00 5.20
N GLY A 79 3.59 -8.72 4.96
CA GLY A 79 4.04 -8.50 3.61
C GLY A 79 5.53 -8.61 3.51
N ALA A 80 6.04 -8.32 2.33
CA ALA A 80 7.47 -8.35 2.06
C ALA A 80 7.85 -7.08 1.34
N VAL A 81 9.05 -6.61 1.61
CA VAL A 81 9.57 -5.41 0.98
C VAL A 81 9.94 -5.76 -0.46
N ILE A 82 9.33 -5.07 -1.42
CA ILE A 82 9.58 -5.35 -2.82
C ILE A 82 10.32 -4.22 -3.53
N TRP A 83 10.47 -3.08 -2.88
CA TRP A 83 11.09 -1.93 -3.52
C TRP A 83 11.56 -0.96 -2.44
N VAL A 84 12.74 -0.40 -2.62
CA VAL A 84 13.24 0.62 -1.69
C VAL A 84 13.52 1.89 -2.48
N ASN A 85 13.23 3.03 -1.86
CA ASN A 85 13.38 4.32 -2.50
C ASN A 85 14.12 5.25 -1.55
N PRO A 86 15.43 5.10 -1.43
CA PRO A 86 16.18 5.97 -0.52
C PRO A 86 16.30 7.36 -1.11
N LEU A 87 16.52 8.30 -0.24
CA LEU A 87 16.71 9.67 -0.65
C LEU A 87 17.87 9.76 -1.61
N GLN A 88 17.72 10.50 -2.66
CA GLN A 88 18.78 10.79 -3.60
C GLN A 88 19.05 9.74 -4.64
N GLN A 89 18.48 8.60 -4.56
CA GLN A 89 18.74 7.63 -5.57
C GLN A 89 17.73 7.65 -6.67
N HIS A 90 16.52 7.97 -6.34
CA HIS A 90 15.51 7.91 -7.31
C HIS A 90 14.59 9.05 -7.07
N PRO A 91 14.80 10.14 -7.66
CA PRO A 91 13.98 11.30 -7.37
C PRO A 91 12.59 11.14 -7.96
N VAL A 92 11.83 10.34 -7.32
CA VAL A 92 10.42 10.28 -7.64
C VAL A 92 9.82 11.42 -6.87
N HIS A 93 9.47 12.45 -7.55
CA HIS A 93 9.12 13.70 -6.91
C HIS A 93 7.99 13.61 -5.95
N SER A 94 7.06 12.74 -6.18
CA SER A 94 5.87 12.70 -5.35
C SER A 94 5.99 11.77 -4.18
N LEU A 95 7.12 11.09 -4.01
CA LEU A 95 7.26 10.13 -2.91
C LEU A 95 8.40 10.49 -2.00
N PRO A 96 8.19 10.51 -0.70
CA PRO A 96 9.29 10.67 0.24
C PRO A 96 10.13 9.40 0.28
N PRO A 97 11.28 9.43 0.92
CA PRO A 97 12.06 8.21 1.09
C PRO A 97 11.22 7.15 1.78
N GLY A 98 11.36 5.93 1.33
CA GLY A 98 10.57 4.86 1.90
C GLY A 98 10.70 3.58 1.12
N PHE A 99 9.73 2.70 1.28
CA PHE A 99 9.79 1.40 0.63
C PHE A 99 8.38 0.90 0.36
N GLY A 100 8.29 0.02 -0.62
CA GLY A 100 7.03 -0.60 -0.97
C GLY A 100 6.92 -1.97 -0.34
N VAL A 101 5.74 -2.29 0.16
CA VAL A 101 5.45 -3.58 0.77
C VAL A 101 4.33 -4.23 0.01
N LYS A 102 4.55 -5.48 -0.38
CA LYS A 102 3.49 -6.27 -1.01
C LYS A 102 2.90 -7.17 0.05
N PHE A 103 1.58 -7.11 0.20
CA PHE A 103 0.89 -7.90 1.21
C PHE A 103 0.92 -9.38 0.86
N ARG A 104 0.86 -10.20 1.89
CA ARG A 104 0.77 -11.65 1.75
C ARG A 104 -0.40 -12.15 2.55
N ASP A 105 -1.09 -13.13 2.01
CA ASP A 105 -2.13 -13.85 2.75
C ASP A 105 -3.19 -12.95 3.37
N VAL A 106 -3.63 -11.96 2.62
CA VAL A 106 -4.67 -11.07 3.11
C VAL A 106 -5.99 -11.82 3.09
N SER A 107 -6.74 -11.75 4.18
CA SER A 107 -8.03 -12.41 4.21
C SER A 107 -8.98 -11.73 3.23
N ALA A 108 -9.99 -12.47 2.81
CA ALA A 108 -10.98 -11.90 1.89
C ALA A 108 -11.66 -10.70 2.53
N GLU A 109 -11.89 -10.76 3.82
CA GLU A 109 -12.53 -9.67 4.50
C GLU A 109 -11.66 -8.42 4.52
N ASP A 110 -10.38 -8.56 4.83
CA ASP A 110 -9.49 -7.42 4.86
C ASP A 110 -9.28 -6.86 3.46
N SER A 111 -9.20 -7.74 2.47
CA SER A 111 -9.06 -7.29 1.10
C SER A 111 -10.26 -6.46 0.68
N ARG A 112 -11.45 -6.86 1.07
CA ARG A 112 -12.64 -6.09 0.75
C ARG A 112 -12.67 -4.75 1.47
N ARG A 113 -12.14 -4.69 2.68
CA ARG A 113 -12.07 -3.43 3.40
C ARG A 113 -11.14 -2.46 2.69
N ILE A 114 -10.01 -2.95 2.23
CA ILE A 114 -9.08 -2.10 1.49
C ILE A 114 -9.71 -1.66 0.18
N GLU A 115 -10.35 -2.57 -0.50
CA GLU A 115 -10.99 -2.28 -1.77
C GLU A 115 -12.06 -1.20 -1.59
N ARG A 116 -12.78 -1.25 -0.50
CA ARG A 116 -13.79 -0.25 -0.23
C ARG A 116 -13.17 1.13 -0.05
N VAL A 117 -12.06 1.22 0.63
CA VAL A 117 -11.37 2.48 0.81
C VAL A 117 -10.98 3.06 -0.56
N ILE A 118 -10.45 2.22 -1.43
CA ILE A 118 -10.03 2.66 -2.75
C ILE A 118 -11.22 3.11 -3.58
N THR A 119 -12.28 2.33 -3.53
CA THR A 119 -13.48 2.63 -4.29
C THR A 119 -14.10 3.93 -3.82
N GLU A 120 -14.14 4.12 -2.52
CA GLU A 120 -14.72 5.33 -1.98
C GLU A 120 -13.89 6.54 -2.32
N TYR A 121 -12.59 6.41 -2.32
CA TYR A 121 -11.74 7.51 -2.69
C TYR A 121 -11.99 7.88 -4.15
N SER A 122 -12.07 6.89 -5.02
CA SER A 122 -12.28 7.14 -6.44
C SER A 122 -13.63 7.76 -6.70
N ALA A 123 -14.65 7.31 -6.00
CA ALA A 123 -15.98 7.84 -6.19
C ALA A 123 -16.11 9.25 -5.67
N ARG A 124 -15.40 9.56 -4.60
CA ARG A 124 -15.49 10.86 -3.99
C ARG A 124 -14.70 11.91 -4.74
N LYS A 125 -13.69 11.49 -5.47
CA LYS A 125 -12.86 12.40 -6.20
C LYS A 125 -13.71 13.06 -7.27
N PRO A 126 -13.82 14.36 -7.27
CA PRO A 126 -14.70 15.03 -8.22
C PRO A 126 -14.23 14.79 -9.63
N ALA A 127 -15.16 14.69 -10.48
CA ALA A 127 -14.85 14.56 -11.86
C ALA A 127 -14.09 15.78 -12.29
N GLY A 128 -13.07 15.59 -12.93
CA GLY A 128 -12.29 16.67 -13.40
C GLY A 128 -11.48 17.27 -12.34
N GLY A 129 -11.53 16.72 -11.20
CA GLY A 129 -10.74 17.38 -10.19
C GLY A 129 -10.14 16.51 -9.41
#